data_f19f967faa264de1244f4a339e86dfd4
#
_entry.id   f19f967faa264de1244f4a339e86dfd4
#
_cell.length_a   1.000
_cell.length_b   1.000
_cell.length_c   1.000
_cell.angle_alpha   90.00
_cell.angle_beta   90.00
_cell.angle_gamma   90.00
#
_symmetry.space_group_name_H-M   'P 1'
#
loop_
_entity.id
_entity.type
_entity.pdbx_description
1 polymer ?
#
loop_
_entity_poly.entity_id
_entity_poly.type
_entity_poly.pdbx_seq_one_letter_code
_entity_poly.pdbx_strand_id
1 'polypeptide(L)'
;MLDRAKVNSFAYPAINVTSSETLNAALRGFAEAESDGIIQVSTGGAEFASGTKVKDMVTGAVALAEFAHVVADKYPVNVALHTDHCPKDKLDGYVRPLIAISQERVDKGLNPLFQSHMWDGSAVPLDENLEIAADLLDLSAKARIILEIEVGVVGGEEDGVDNEINDKLYTTPEDYLKTVAALGAGEKGRYLVAATFGNVHGVYKPGNVKLRPEILKQGQDVVAEKLGLPDGSKPFDLVFHGGSGSLLEEIHEAVSYGVIKMNIDTDTQYAFTRPIVGHMFGNYDGVLKVDGEVGNKKAYDPRSYLKAAEQGMAARIAQACEHLKSSGRMIAG
;
A
#
# COMPACT_ATOMS: atom_id res chain seq x y z
N MET A 1 12.49 5.26 7.78
CA MET A 1 12.16 3.98 7.12
C MET A 1 12.65 3.97 5.66
N LEU A 2 12.10 4.75 4.75
CA LEU A 2 12.34 4.66 3.30
C LEU A 2 13.81 4.81 2.89
N ASP A 3 14.55 5.77 3.46
CA ASP A 3 15.98 5.95 3.15
C ASP A 3 16.81 4.70 3.50
N ARG A 4 16.46 4.06 4.62
CA ARG A 4 17.10 2.81 5.03
C ARG A 4 16.82 1.67 4.04
N ALA A 5 15.58 1.57 3.54
CA ALA A 5 15.23 0.61 2.52
C ALA A 5 16.02 0.83 1.23
N LYS A 6 16.11 2.08 0.77
CA LYS A 6 16.84 2.47 -0.44
C LYS A 6 18.33 2.15 -0.35
N VAL A 7 18.99 2.55 0.73
CA VAL A 7 20.43 2.34 0.94
C VAL A 7 20.77 0.85 1.07
N ASN A 8 19.91 0.05 1.67
CA ASN A 8 20.18 -1.36 1.96
C ASN A 8 19.49 -2.33 0.97
N SER A 9 18.89 -1.82 -0.10
CA SER A 9 18.23 -2.60 -1.16
C SER A 9 17.25 -3.65 -0.61
N PHE A 10 16.26 -3.17 0.15
CA PHE A 10 15.08 -3.92 0.56
C PHE A 10 13.83 -3.04 0.40
N ALA A 11 12.65 -3.61 0.45
CA ALA A 11 11.39 -2.86 0.42
C ALA A 11 10.51 -3.19 1.64
N TYR A 12 9.66 -2.24 2.04
CA TYR A 12 8.63 -2.50 3.04
C TYR A 12 7.34 -2.98 2.36
N PRO A 13 6.71 -4.04 2.90
CA PRO A 13 5.36 -4.38 2.47
C PRO A 13 4.38 -3.30 2.93
N ALA A 14 3.50 -2.91 2.03
CA ALA A 14 2.38 -2.02 2.29
C ALA A 14 1.09 -2.85 2.20
N ILE A 15 0.42 -2.98 3.35
CA ILE A 15 -0.66 -3.94 3.57
C ILE A 15 -1.99 -3.20 3.66
N ASN A 16 -2.93 -3.52 2.77
CA ASN A 16 -4.28 -3.01 2.81
C ASN A 16 -5.06 -3.56 4.00
N VAL A 17 -5.74 -2.68 4.71
CA VAL A 17 -6.60 -3.02 5.84
C VAL A 17 -7.97 -2.40 5.68
N THR A 18 -9.00 -3.10 6.17
CA THR A 18 -10.41 -2.68 6.08
C THR A 18 -11.14 -2.72 7.42
N SER A 19 -10.45 -3.18 8.46
CA SER A 19 -11.02 -3.34 9.80
C SER A 19 -9.94 -3.32 10.88
N SER A 20 -10.35 -3.20 12.15
CA SER A 20 -9.47 -3.34 13.30
C SER A 20 -8.76 -4.69 13.33
N GLU A 21 -9.42 -5.76 12.88
CA GLU A 21 -8.88 -7.11 12.88
C GLU A 21 -7.78 -7.28 11.83
N THR A 22 -7.98 -6.78 10.61
CA THR A 22 -6.97 -6.80 9.56
C THR A 22 -5.78 -5.90 9.91
N LEU A 23 -6.03 -4.77 10.58
CA LEU A 23 -4.98 -3.88 11.08
C LEU A 23 -4.15 -4.56 12.18
N ASN A 24 -4.79 -5.23 13.14
CA ASN A 24 -4.08 -6.01 14.16
C ASN A 24 -3.25 -7.14 13.53
N ALA A 25 -3.78 -7.81 12.50
CA ALA A 25 -3.03 -8.82 11.76
C ALA A 25 -1.77 -8.24 11.09
N ALA A 26 -1.87 -7.03 10.54
CA ALA A 26 -0.72 -6.33 9.95
C ALA A 26 0.36 -6.01 11.01
N LEU A 27 -0.03 -5.39 12.11
CA LEU A 27 0.89 -5.09 13.23
C LEU A 27 1.57 -6.34 13.76
N ARG A 28 0.81 -7.42 13.95
CA ARG A 28 1.32 -8.71 14.39
C ARG A 28 2.31 -9.30 13.40
N GLY A 29 1.99 -9.31 12.11
CA GLY A 29 2.86 -9.85 11.06
C GLY A 29 4.19 -9.11 10.97
N PHE A 30 4.17 -7.77 11.07
CA PHE A 30 5.40 -6.97 11.14
C PHE A 30 6.23 -7.28 12.38
N ALA A 31 5.58 -7.40 13.55
CA ALA A 31 6.28 -7.72 14.80
C ALA A 31 6.89 -9.13 14.77
N GLU A 32 6.16 -10.15 14.26
CA GLU A 32 6.67 -11.51 14.11
C GLU A 32 7.85 -11.61 13.12
N ALA A 33 7.88 -10.72 12.12
CA ALA A 33 8.99 -10.61 11.15
C ALA A 33 10.16 -9.74 11.65
N GLU A 34 10.03 -9.07 12.79
CA GLU A 34 10.97 -8.02 13.24
C GLU A 34 11.22 -6.97 12.14
N SER A 35 10.15 -6.58 11.44
CA SER A 35 10.16 -5.63 10.33
C SER A 35 9.27 -4.44 10.62
N ASP A 36 9.73 -3.23 10.31
CA ASP A 36 8.80 -2.11 10.13
C ASP A 36 7.96 -2.35 8.88
N GLY A 37 6.82 -1.64 8.76
CA GLY A 37 5.93 -1.83 7.61
C GLY A 37 5.04 -0.61 7.32
N ILE A 38 4.23 -0.75 6.26
CA ILE A 38 3.26 0.27 5.86
C ILE A 38 1.86 -0.34 5.94
N ILE A 39 0.95 0.35 6.61
CA ILE A 39 -0.47 0.01 6.65
C ILE A 39 -1.19 1.00 5.75
N GLN A 40 -1.95 0.49 4.79
CA GLN A 40 -2.63 1.33 3.82
C GLN A 40 -4.14 1.07 3.76
N VAL A 41 -4.88 2.12 3.38
CA VAL A 41 -6.34 2.12 3.31
C VAL A 41 -6.76 2.67 1.95
N SER A 42 -7.41 1.83 1.15
CA SER A 42 -7.99 2.25 -0.13
C SER A 42 -9.29 3.05 0.07
N THR A 43 -9.77 3.70 -0.98
CA THR A 43 -11.06 4.43 -0.93
C THR A 43 -12.22 3.50 -0.56
N GLY A 44 -12.25 2.29 -1.13
CA GLY A 44 -13.26 1.26 -0.82
C GLY A 44 -13.13 0.73 0.60
N GLY A 45 -11.89 0.46 1.05
CA GLY A 45 -11.61 0.03 2.43
C GLY A 45 -12.02 1.07 3.47
N ALA A 46 -11.75 2.35 3.19
CA ALA A 46 -12.16 3.47 4.04
C ALA A 46 -13.69 3.63 4.11
N GLU A 47 -14.36 3.59 2.96
CA GLU A 47 -15.83 3.64 2.92
C GLU A 47 -16.44 2.50 3.74
N PHE A 48 -15.94 1.28 3.55
CA PHE A 48 -16.40 0.11 4.32
C PHE A 48 -16.18 0.28 5.83
N ALA A 49 -15.01 0.77 6.24
CA ALA A 49 -14.67 0.96 7.66
C ALA A 49 -15.55 1.97 8.37
N SER A 50 -16.17 2.93 7.66
CA SER A 50 -17.17 3.85 8.21
C SER A 50 -18.53 3.19 8.48
N GLY A 51 -18.73 1.98 7.98
CA GLY A 51 -19.98 1.23 8.07
C GLY A 51 -20.87 1.40 6.85
N THR A 52 -21.55 0.32 6.48
CA THR A 52 -22.35 0.20 5.24
C THR A 52 -23.52 1.18 5.13
N LYS A 53 -23.88 1.86 6.22
CA LYS A 53 -24.92 2.89 6.25
C LYS A 53 -24.34 4.29 6.13
N VAL A 54 -23.17 4.56 6.71
CA VAL A 54 -22.50 5.87 6.71
C VAL A 54 -21.85 6.13 5.37
N LYS A 55 -21.03 5.19 4.89
CA LYS A 55 -20.35 5.23 3.59
C LYS A 55 -19.56 6.53 3.35
N ASP A 56 -18.76 6.90 4.35
CA ASP A 56 -17.91 8.09 4.30
C ASP A 56 -16.43 7.71 4.39
N MET A 57 -15.70 7.92 3.31
CA MET A 57 -14.29 7.53 3.18
C MET A 57 -13.39 8.23 4.21
N VAL A 58 -13.61 9.52 4.46
CA VAL A 58 -12.81 10.29 5.42
C VAL A 58 -13.03 9.78 6.83
N THR A 59 -14.29 9.58 7.23
CA THR A 59 -14.63 9.04 8.55
C THR A 59 -13.99 7.67 8.78
N GLY A 60 -14.07 6.76 7.80
CA GLY A 60 -13.49 5.43 7.94
C GLY A 60 -11.96 5.44 7.98
N ALA A 61 -11.32 6.24 7.14
CA ALA A 61 -9.87 6.40 7.16
C ALA A 61 -9.37 6.99 8.49
N VAL A 62 -10.04 8.03 9.00
CA VAL A 62 -9.71 8.62 10.31
C VAL A 62 -9.88 7.61 11.42
N ALA A 63 -10.98 6.84 11.45
CA ALA A 63 -11.23 5.82 12.47
C ALA A 63 -10.14 4.74 12.49
N LEU A 64 -9.75 4.21 11.32
CA LEU A 64 -8.66 3.23 11.22
C LEU A 64 -7.30 3.83 11.59
N ALA A 65 -7.02 5.06 11.17
CA ALA A 65 -5.76 5.73 11.49
C ALA A 65 -5.63 5.99 13.01
N GLU A 66 -6.66 6.51 13.66
CA GLU A 66 -6.64 6.74 15.12
C GLU A 66 -6.53 5.41 15.89
N PHE A 67 -7.22 4.34 15.43
CA PHE A 67 -7.03 3.01 16.00
C PHE A 67 -5.58 2.55 15.86
N ALA A 68 -4.97 2.73 14.69
CA ALA A 68 -3.56 2.38 14.45
C ALA A 68 -2.62 3.16 15.37
N HIS A 69 -2.80 4.48 15.51
CA HIS A 69 -1.98 5.32 16.40
C HIS A 69 -2.03 4.84 17.86
N VAL A 70 -3.19 4.35 18.33
CA VAL A 70 -3.34 3.85 19.71
C VAL A 70 -2.70 2.47 19.88
N VAL A 71 -2.93 1.55 18.94
CA VAL A 71 -2.55 0.14 19.11
C VAL A 71 -1.10 -0.10 18.72
N ALA A 72 -0.58 0.58 17.70
CA ALA A 72 0.80 0.40 17.24
C ALA A 72 1.85 0.72 18.33
N ASP A 73 1.56 1.63 19.25
CA ASP A 73 2.43 1.93 20.40
C ASP A 73 2.74 0.71 21.30
N LYS A 74 1.98 -0.36 21.18
CA LYS A 74 2.17 -1.60 21.94
C LYS A 74 3.01 -2.64 21.21
N TYR A 75 3.40 -2.36 19.98
CA TYR A 75 4.23 -3.23 19.17
C TYR A 75 5.67 -2.69 19.06
N PRO A 76 6.67 -3.56 18.95
CA PRO A 76 8.08 -3.15 18.91
C PRO A 76 8.53 -2.67 17.53
N VAL A 77 7.60 -2.35 16.63
CA VAL A 77 7.86 -1.98 15.23
C VAL A 77 7.32 -0.59 14.90
N ASN A 78 7.94 0.09 13.95
CA ASN A 78 7.42 1.33 13.42
C ASN A 78 6.53 1.05 12.22
N VAL A 79 5.37 1.69 12.18
CA VAL A 79 4.47 1.62 11.04
C VAL A 79 4.18 3.00 10.49
N ALA A 80 4.12 3.10 9.17
CA ALA A 80 3.63 4.28 8.49
C ALA A 80 2.21 4.01 7.97
N LEU A 81 1.34 5.02 8.10
CA LEU A 81 -0.01 4.97 7.53
C LEU A 81 -0.01 5.62 6.15
N HIS A 82 -0.67 4.98 5.21
CA HIS A 82 -0.77 5.38 3.82
C HIS A 82 -2.21 5.27 3.33
N THR A 83 -2.65 6.14 2.43
CA THR A 83 -3.88 5.91 1.66
C THR A 83 -3.51 5.41 0.28
N ASP A 84 -4.15 4.32 -0.11
CA ASP A 84 -3.96 3.66 -1.39
C ASP A 84 -4.89 4.27 -2.45
N HIS A 85 -4.71 3.94 -3.70
CA HIS A 85 -5.36 4.48 -4.89
C HIS A 85 -6.52 5.45 -4.68
N CYS A 86 -6.30 6.72 -5.04
CA CYS A 86 -7.35 7.75 -5.04
C CYS A 86 -7.47 8.36 -6.44
N PRO A 87 -8.49 8.00 -7.24
CA PRO A 87 -8.71 8.58 -8.55
C PRO A 87 -9.20 10.03 -8.45
N LYS A 88 -9.15 10.74 -9.58
CA LYS A 88 -9.43 12.17 -9.67
C LYS A 88 -10.78 12.58 -9.07
N ASP A 89 -11.83 11.83 -9.35
CA ASP A 89 -13.18 12.09 -8.87
C ASP A 89 -13.37 11.98 -7.36
N LYS A 90 -12.45 11.29 -6.67
CA LYS A 90 -12.46 11.10 -5.22
C LYS A 90 -11.49 12.01 -4.46
N LEU A 91 -10.63 12.78 -5.13
CA LEU A 91 -9.62 13.61 -4.47
C LEU A 91 -10.22 14.59 -3.44
N ASP A 92 -11.27 15.31 -3.82
CA ASP A 92 -11.92 16.30 -2.96
C ASP A 92 -12.71 15.66 -1.81
N GLY A 93 -13.12 14.40 -1.98
CA GLY A 93 -13.85 13.62 -0.96
C GLY A 93 -12.96 12.73 -0.10
N TYR A 94 -11.66 12.63 -0.36
CA TYR A 94 -10.79 11.70 0.34
C TYR A 94 -9.40 12.27 0.68
N VAL A 95 -8.49 12.39 -0.30
CA VAL A 95 -7.09 12.76 -0.03
C VAL A 95 -6.97 14.20 0.45
N ARG A 96 -7.63 15.16 -0.19
CA ARG A 96 -7.54 16.59 0.20
C ARG A 96 -8.03 16.83 1.64
N PRO A 97 -9.20 16.32 2.08
CA PRO A 97 -9.61 16.41 3.49
C PRO A 97 -8.63 15.76 4.46
N LEU A 98 -8.06 14.60 4.12
CA LEU A 98 -7.09 13.91 4.98
C LEU A 98 -5.76 14.66 5.12
N ILE A 99 -5.30 15.32 4.04
CA ILE A 99 -4.15 16.23 4.09
C ILE A 99 -4.47 17.42 5.01
N ALA A 100 -5.66 18.02 4.91
CA ALA A 100 -6.07 19.12 5.76
C ALA A 100 -6.12 18.74 7.25
N ILE A 101 -6.66 17.57 7.58
CA ILE A 101 -6.66 17.03 8.96
C ILE A 101 -5.21 16.85 9.45
N SER A 102 -4.32 16.32 8.61
CA SER A 102 -2.92 16.14 8.95
C SER A 102 -2.21 17.48 9.14
N GLN A 103 -2.51 18.50 8.32
CA GLN A 103 -1.99 19.86 8.48
C GLN A 103 -2.40 20.46 9.81
N GLU A 104 -3.68 20.34 10.20
CA GLU A 104 -4.15 20.81 11.50
C GLU A 104 -3.44 20.13 12.68
N ARG A 105 -3.11 18.85 12.55
CA ARG A 105 -2.33 18.13 13.57
C ARG A 105 -0.90 18.66 13.65
N VAL A 106 -0.24 18.87 12.51
CA VAL A 106 1.12 19.43 12.45
C VAL A 106 1.17 20.84 13.02
N ASP A 107 0.19 21.69 12.73
CA ASP A 107 0.08 23.03 13.29
C ASP A 107 -0.06 23.06 14.82
N LYS A 108 -0.60 21.98 15.39
CA LYS A 108 -0.71 21.74 16.83
C LYS A 108 0.53 21.02 17.42
N GLY A 109 1.59 20.83 16.63
CA GLY A 109 2.83 20.14 17.04
C GLY A 109 2.71 18.62 17.14
N LEU A 110 1.66 18.03 16.56
CA LEU A 110 1.46 16.58 16.50
C LEU A 110 2.02 16.00 15.20
N ASN A 111 2.17 14.68 15.14
CA ASN A 111 2.45 14.00 13.88
C ASN A 111 1.23 14.06 12.94
N PRO A 112 1.43 14.07 11.60
CA PRO A 112 0.33 13.94 10.65
C PRO A 112 -0.45 12.65 10.91
N LEU A 113 -1.74 12.64 10.54
CA LEU A 113 -2.59 11.47 10.73
C LEU A 113 -2.13 10.30 9.85
N PHE A 114 -1.82 10.59 8.59
CA PHE A 114 -1.17 9.70 7.63
C PHE A 114 0.22 10.24 7.29
N GLN A 115 1.18 9.35 7.03
CA GLN A 115 2.54 9.72 6.64
C GLN A 115 2.69 9.85 5.13
N SER A 116 1.77 9.26 4.37
CA SER A 116 1.74 9.37 2.92
C SER A 116 0.33 9.17 2.35
N HIS A 117 0.11 9.73 1.16
CA HIS A 117 -1.12 9.55 0.38
C HIS A 117 -0.78 9.25 -1.06
N MET A 118 -1.58 8.40 -1.72
CA MET A 118 -1.46 8.14 -3.14
C MET A 118 -2.47 8.95 -3.95
N TRP A 119 -1.97 9.59 -5.00
CA TRP A 119 -2.71 10.12 -6.11
C TRP A 119 -2.63 9.15 -7.29
N ASP A 120 -3.75 8.58 -7.68
CA ASP A 120 -3.85 7.71 -8.85
C ASP A 120 -4.24 8.53 -10.08
N GLY A 121 -3.22 8.90 -10.85
CA GLY A 121 -3.37 9.63 -12.12
C GLY A 121 -3.45 8.75 -13.35
N SER A 122 -3.60 7.42 -13.22
CA SER A 122 -3.58 6.47 -14.33
C SER A 122 -4.68 6.69 -15.36
N ALA A 123 -5.83 7.22 -14.93
CA ALA A 123 -6.99 7.47 -15.79
C ALA A 123 -6.96 8.83 -16.53
N VAL A 124 -5.95 9.67 -16.31
CA VAL A 124 -5.83 10.98 -16.96
C VAL A 124 -4.54 11.07 -17.78
N PRO A 125 -4.45 11.98 -18.79
CA PRO A 125 -3.20 12.22 -19.51
C PRO A 125 -2.06 12.60 -18.56
N LEU A 126 -0.82 12.20 -18.89
CA LEU A 126 0.34 12.42 -18.01
C LEU A 126 0.54 13.89 -17.63
N ASP A 127 0.36 14.82 -18.55
CA ASP A 127 0.54 16.26 -18.26
C ASP A 127 -0.47 16.76 -17.22
N GLU A 128 -1.73 16.32 -17.30
CA GLU A 128 -2.77 16.59 -16.29
C GLU A 128 -2.47 15.87 -14.97
N ASN A 129 -2.01 14.62 -15.03
CA ASN A 129 -1.58 13.87 -13.85
C ASN A 129 -0.50 14.64 -13.08
N LEU A 130 0.52 15.12 -13.78
CA LEU A 130 1.64 15.84 -13.17
C LEU A 130 1.27 17.23 -12.66
N GLU A 131 0.29 17.93 -13.29
CA GLU A 131 -0.25 19.19 -12.79
C GLU A 131 -0.97 18.99 -11.44
N ILE A 132 -1.84 17.98 -11.36
CA ILE A 132 -2.53 17.63 -10.11
C ILE A 132 -1.51 17.15 -9.05
N ALA A 133 -0.54 16.32 -9.44
CA ALA A 133 0.50 15.86 -8.55
C ALA A 133 1.33 17.00 -7.95
N ALA A 134 1.66 18.03 -8.74
CA ALA A 134 2.41 19.19 -8.26
C ALA A 134 1.63 19.99 -7.19
N ASP A 135 0.33 20.19 -7.40
CA ASP A 135 -0.55 20.83 -6.41
C ASP A 135 -0.64 19.99 -5.11
N LEU A 136 -0.87 18.68 -5.24
CA LEU A 136 -0.93 17.79 -4.08
C LEU A 136 0.42 17.68 -3.36
N LEU A 137 1.55 17.74 -4.07
CA LEU A 137 2.88 17.70 -3.47
C LEU A 137 3.13 18.94 -2.62
N ASP A 138 2.72 20.13 -3.08
CA ASP A 138 2.83 21.37 -2.29
C ASP A 138 2.00 21.30 -1.00
N LEU A 139 0.76 20.81 -1.08
CA LEU A 139 -0.08 20.58 0.10
C LEU A 139 0.53 19.53 1.05
N SER A 140 1.00 18.42 0.51
CA SER A 140 1.58 17.32 1.26
C SER A 140 2.87 17.74 1.98
N ALA A 141 3.75 18.48 1.31
CA ALA A 141 4.98 18.99 1.91
C ALA A 141 4.73 19.88 3.12
N LYS A 142 3.72 20.77 3.07
CA LYS A 142 3.30 21.62 4.18
C LYS A 142 2.80 20.78 5.37
N ALA A 143 2.04 19.73 5.09
CA ALA A 143 1.52 18.80 6.09
C ALA A 143 2.55 17.73 6.54
N ARG A 144 3.80 17.78 6.06
CA ARG A 144 4.86 16.80 6.34
C ARG A 144 4.50 15.39 5.91
N ILE A 145 3.82 15.26 4.78
CA ILE A 145 3.34 14.01 4.19
C ILE A 145 4.12 13.75 2.90
N ILE A 146 4.35 12.48 2.59
CA ILE A 146 4.92 12.03 1.33
C ILE A 146 3.76 11.80 0.34
N LEU A 147 3.91 12.27 -0.89
CA LEU A 147 2.96 11.98 -1.96
C LEU A 147 3.43 10.77 -2.75
N GLU A 148 2.55 9.80 -3.00
CA GLU A 148 2.77 8.74 -3.99
C GLU A 148 1.97 9.07 -5.25
N ILE A 149 2.59 8.88 -6.40
CA ILE A 149 1.95 9.11 -7.70
C ILE A 149 2.08 7.86 -8.57
N GLU A 150 1.11 7.62 -9.44
CA GLU A 150 1.19 6.58 -10.46
C GLU A 150 1.52 7.18 -11.83
N VAL A 151 2.55 6.60 -12.48
CA VAL A 151 3.00 7.00 -13.82
C VAL A 151 2.90 5.80 -14.75
N GLY A 152 1.87 5.76 -15.57
CA GLY A 152 1.45 4.63 -16.40
C GLY A 152 0.12 4.07 -15.90
N VAL A 153 -0.22 2.86 -16.31
CA VAL A 153 -1.46 2.16 -15.94
C VAL A 153 -1.10 0.76 -15.44
N VAL A 154 -1.49 0.42 -14.21
CA VAL A 154 -1.43 -0.97 -13.74
C VAL A 154 -2.64 -1.73 -14.29
N GLY A 155 -2.42 -2.91 -14.89
CA GLY A 155 -3.49 -3.74 -15.44
C GLY A 155 -4.26 -4.50 -14.36
N GLY A 156 -5.39 -5.15 -14.75
CA GLY A 156 -6.21 -5.97 -13.85
C GLY A 156 -7.27 -5.20 -13.08
N GLU A 157 -7.87 -5.84 -12.08
CA GLU A 157 -8.99 -5.29 -11.30
C GLU A 157 -8.53 -4.79 -9.94
N GLU A 158 -8.89 -3.55 -9.62
CA GLU A 158 -8.75 -2.97 -8.28
C GLU A 158 -9.94 -2.08 -7.94
N ASP A 159 -10.53 -2.28 -6.76
CA ASP A 159 -11.72 -1.57 -6.25
C ASP A 159 -12.88 -1.48 -7.29
N GLY A 160 -13.04 -2.52 -8.13
CA GLY A 160 -14.11 -2.62 -9.13
C GLY A 160 -13.80 -1.92 -10.46
N VAL A 161 -12.56 -1.48 -10.68
CA VAL A 161 -12.06 -0.96 -11.96
C VAL A 161 -11.20 -2.02 -12.64
N ASP A 162 -11.54 -2.42 -13.86
CA ASP A 162 -10.80 -3.39 -14.67
C ASP A 162 -10.03 -2.68 -15.78
N ASN A 163 -8.71 -2.76 -15.75
CA ASN A 163 -7.80 -2.15 -16.72
C ASN A 163 -7.28 -3.19 -17.73
N GLU A 164 -7.44 -2.88 -19.03
CA GLU A 164 -6.96 -3.74 -20.10
C GLU A 164 -5.43 -3.88 -20.14
N ILE A 165 -4.96 -5.06 -20.50
CA ILE A 165 -3.53 -5.34 -20.73
C ILE A 165 -3.14 -4.79 -22.11
N ASN A 166 -2.41 -3.67 -22.15
CA ASN A 166 -1.93 -3.01 -23.36
C ASN A 166 -0.56 -2.34 -23.16
N ASP A 167 -0.05 -1.61 -24.14
CA ASP A 167 1.27 -0.96 -24.09
C ASP A 167 1.40 0.13 -23.00
N LYS A 168 0.29 0.60 -22.43
CA LYS A 168 0.29 1.56 -21.30
C LYS A 168 0.75 0.95 -19.98
N LEU A 169 0.89 -0.38 -19.90
CA LEU A 169 1.48 -1.09 -18.77
C LEU A 169 2.98 -0.86 -18.61
N TYR A 170 3.59 -0.01 -19.42
CA TYR A 170 5.03 0.23 -19.41
C TYR A 170 5.33 1.72 -19.37
N THR A 171 5.84 2.21 -18.24
CA THR A 171 6.34 3.57 -18.09
C THR A 171 7.56 3.79 -18.99
N THR A 172 7.57 4.87 -19.75
CA THR A 172 8.64 5.16 -20.68
C THR A 172 9.72 6.06 -20.05
N PRO A 173 10.96 6.08 -20.58
CA PRO A 173 11.99 7.03 -20.15
C PRO A 173 11.53 8.50 -20.22
N GLU A 174 10.71 8.87 -21.21
CA GLU A 174 10.16 10.21 -21.34
C GLU A 174 9.22 10.56 -20.18
N ASP A 175 8.39 9.60 -19.75
CA ASP A 175 7.46 9.80 -18.60
C ASP A 175 8.25 10.09 -17.32
N TYR A 176 9.35 9.37 -17.06
CA TYR A 176 10.22 9.66 -15.93
C TYR A 176 10.87 11.05 -16.01
N LEU A 177 11.33 11.46 -17.21
CA LEU A 177 11.90 12.79 -17.42
C LEU A 177 10.86 13.89 -17.22
N LYS A 178 9.62 13.73 -17.69
CA LYS A 178 8.52 14.66 -17.44
C LYS A 178 8.19 14.74 -15.96
N THR A 179 8.17 13.60 -15.28
CA THR A 179 7.90 13.53 -13.83
C THR A 179 8.91 14.36 -13.03
N VAL A 180 10.21 14.16 -13.25
CA VAL A 180 11.22 14.92 -12.52
C VAL A 180 11.23 16.40 -12.92
N ALA A 181 10.88 16.74 -14.16
CA ALA A 181 10.77 18.12 -14.60
C ALA A 181 9.61 18.86 -13.90
N ALA A 182 8.48 18.19 -13.70
CA ALA A 182 7.30 18.77 -13.05
C ALA A 182 7.47 18.83 -11.51
N LEU A 183 7.89 17.74 -10.89
CA LEU A 183 7.88 17.58 -9.43
C LEU A 183 9.23 17.88 -8.75
N GLY A 184 10.31 17.97 -9.53
CA GLY A 184 11.66 18.18 -8.99
C GLY A 184 12.32 16.90 -8.51
N ALA A 185 13.47 17.03 -7.88
CA ALA A 185 14.27 15.91 -7.34
C ALA A 185 14.13 15.79 -5.80
N GLY A 186 13.04 16.30 -5.23
CA GLY A 186 12.77 16.28 -3.79
C GLY A 186 12.79 17.66 -3.11
N GLU A 187 13.22 18.70 -3.81
CA GLU A 187 13.29 20.07 -3.27
C GLU A 187 11.91 20.72 -3.05
N LYS A 188 10.89 20.26 -3.76
CA LYS A 188 9.50 20.72 -3.59
C LYS A 188 8.71 19.90 -2.56
N GLY A 189 9.25 18.74 -2.18
CA GLY A 189 8.64 17.76 -1.30
C GLY A 189 9.06 16.35 -1.69
N ARG A 190 8.98 15.41 -0.76
CA ARG A 190 9.27 14.01 -1.05
C ARG A 190 8.08 13.34 -1.71
N TYR A 191 8.34 12.60 -2.77
CA TYR A 191 7.33 11.78 -3.43
C TYR A 191 7.86 10.40 -3.80
N LEU A 192 6.93 9.45 -3.99
CA LEU A 192 7.17 8.10 -4.45
C LEU A 192 6.58 7.95 -5.85
N VAL A 193 7.18 7.11 -6.68
CA VAL A 193 6.71 6.85 -8.04
C VAL A 193 6.32 5.38 -8.18
N ALA A 194 5.02 5.11 -8.31
CA ALA A 194 4.51 3.84 -8.77
C ALA A 194 4.63 3.81 -10.30
N ALA A 195 5.72 3.23 -10.76
CA ALA A 195 5.97 3.05 -12.19
C ALA A 195 5.42 1.70 -12.64
N THR A 196 4.93 1.65 -13.87
CA THR A 196 4.37 0.43 -14.46
C THR A 196 5.41 -0.26 -15.33
N PHE A 197 5.58 -1.57 -15.10
CA PHE A 197 6.56 -2.41 -15.80
C PHE A 197 6.00 -3.78 -16.14
N GLY A 198 4.67 -3.83 -16.43
CA GLY A 198 3.91 -5.03 -16.75
C GLY A 198 3.19 -5.64 -15.55
N ASN A 199 3.18 -4.96 -14.42
CA ASN A 199 2.48 -5.36 -13.20
C ASN A 199 0.96 -5.21 -13.36
N VAL A 200 0.22 -6.10 -12.69
CA VAL A 200 -1.24 -6.19 -12.76
C VAL A 200 -1.82 -6.50 -11.38
N HIS A 201 -2.99 -5.91 -11.09
CA HIS A 201 -3.74 -6.18 -9.87
C HIS A 201 -4.55 -7.49 -9.98
N GLY A 202 -4.82 -8.13 -8.83
CA GLY A 202 -5.67 -9.30 -8.74
C GLY A 202 -4.94 -10.63 -8.53
N VAL A 203 -5.63 -11.75 -8.80
CA VAL A 203 -5.09 -13.11 -8.59
C VAL A 203 -4.59 -13.67 -9.91
N TYR A 204 -3.27 -13.80 -10.03
CA TYR A 204 -2.64 -14.40 -11.21
C TYR A 204 -1.83 -15.64 -10.81
N LYS A 205 -1.79 -16.63 -11.71
CA LYS A 205 -0.85 -17.73 -11.56
C LYS A 205 0.56 -17.23 -11.84
N PRO A 206 1.57 -17.60 -11.04
CA PRO A 206 2.95 -17.26 -11.34
C PRO A 206 3.32 -17.57 -12.80
N GLY A 207 3.95 -16.62 -13.49
CA GLY A 207 4.33 -16.72 -14.89
C GLY A 207 3.28 -16.29 -15.92
N ASN A 208 2.05 -15.94 -15.51
CA ASN A 208 1.04 -15.39 -16.43
C ASN A 208 1.19 -13.88 -16.68
N VAL A 209 1.89 -13.19 -15.78
CA VAL A 209 2.23 -11.77 -15.90
C VAL A 209 3.69 -11.69 -16.31
N LYS A 210 3.99 -10.91 -17.33
CA LYS A 210 5.36 -10.71 -17.79
C LYS A 210 5.86 -9.36 -17.29
N LEU A 211 6.52 -9.38 -16.16
CA LEU A 211 7.21 -8.19 -15.64
C LEU A 211 8.45 -7.87 -16.45
N ARG A 212 8.77 -6.60 -16.50
CA ARG A 212 9.96 -6.03 -17.14
C ARG A 212 10.67 -5.08 -16.16
N PRO A 213 11.29 -5.59 -15.07
CA PRO A 213 11.93 -4.76 -14.04
C PRO A 213 13.01 -3.84 -14.60
N GLU A 214 13.62 -4.17 -15.74
CA GLU A 214 14.60 -3.32 -16.45
C GLU A 214 14.04 -1.92 -16.78
N ILE A 215 12.73 -1.74 -16.91
CA ILE A 215 12.09 -0.43 -17.10
C ILE A 215 12.35 0.49 -15.92
N LEU A 216 12.31 -0.06 -14.69
CA LEU A 216 12.64 0.69 -13.48
C LEU A 216 14.07 1.18 -13.50
N LYS A 217 15.01 0.33 -13.92
CA LYS A 217 16.42 0.70 -14.08
C LYS A 217 16.60 1.80 -15.13
N GLN A 218 15.99 1.66 -16.30
CA GLN A 218 16.04 2.66 -17.36
C GLN A 218 15.53 4.02 -16.88
N GLY A 219 14.42 4.04 -16.11
CA GLY A 219 13.88 5.25 -15.50
C GLY A 219 14.86 5.91 -14.53
N GLN A 220 15.51 5.13 -13.65
CA GLN A 220 16.53 5.65 -12.74
C GLN A 220 17.72 6.21 -13.50
N ASP A 221 18.22 5.49 -14.51
CA ASP A 221 19.41 5.87 -15.29
C ASP A 221 19.20 7.19 -16.05
N VAL A 222 18.06 7.35 -16.77
CA VAL A 222 17.82 8.59 -17.56
C VAL A 222 17.63 9.81 -16.67
N VAL A 223 17.03 9.64 -15.49
CA VAL A 223 16.86 10.73 -14.54
C VAL A 223 18.18 11.06 -13.84
N ALA A 224 18.98 10.06 -13.49
CA ALA A 224 20.32 10.27 -12.94
C ALA A 224 21.21 11.06 -13.92
N GLU A 225 21.21 10.69 -15.19
CA GLU A 225 21.91 11.42 -16.26
C GLU A 225 21.42 12.87 -16.37
N LYS A 226 20.09 13.07 -16.41
CA LYS A 226 19.46 14.41 -16.48
C LYS A 226 19.86 15.31 -15.32
N LEU A 227 20.02 14.75 -14.13
CA LEU A 227 20.40 15.47 -12.91
C LEU A 227 21.91 15.56 -12.69
N GLY A 228 22.72 14.97 -13.57
CA GLY A 228 24.18 14.94 -13.43
C GLY A 228 24.67 14.11 -12.23
N LEU A 229 23.91 13.07 -11.85
CA LEU A 229 24.27 12.18 -10.75
C LEU A 229 25.21 11.06 -11.23
N PRO A 230 25.99 10.44 -10.32
CA PRO A 230 26.85 9.30 -10.67
C PRO A 230 26.05 8.12 -11.25
N ASP A 231 26.71 7.34 -12.11
CA ASP A 231 26.14 6.10 -12.66
C ASP A 231 25.67 5.16 -11.56
N GLY A 232 24.51 4.54 -11.77
CA GLY A 232 23.89 3.65 -10.80
C GLY A 232 23.16 4.36 -9.64
N SER A 233 23.08 5.70 -9.68
CA SER A 233 22.24 6.46 -8.76
C SER A 233 20.77 6.08 -8.94
N LYS A 234 20.01 6.15 -7.84
CA LYS A 234 18.58 5.85 -7.82
C LYS A 234 17.82 7.10 -7.35
N PRO A 235 17.63 8.11 -8.24
CA PRO A 235 17.01 9.37 -7.85
C PRO A 235 15.56 9.20 -7.34
N PHE A 236 14.77 8.32 -7.95
CA PHE A 236 13.42 8.06 -7.52
C PHE A 236 13.32 7.04 -6.38
N ASP A 237 12.35 7.24 -5.52
CA ASP A 237 11.81 6.25 -4.59
C ASP A 237 10.68 5.51 -5.29
N LEU A 238 10.93 4.26 -5.71
CA LEU A 238 9.97 3.50 -6.54
C LEU A 238 9.04 2.64 -5.68
N VAL A 239 7.82 2.47 -6.20
CA VAL A 239 6.79 1.60 -5.61
C VAL A 239 6.38 0.52 -6.60
N PHE A 240 6.18 -0.70 -6.11
CA PHE A 240 5.69 -1.83 -6.88
C PHE A 240 4.23 -2.11 -6.51
N HIS A 241 3.33 -1.87 -7.45
CA HIS A 241 1.90 -2.23 -7.37
C HIS A 241 1.64 -3.57 -8.05
N GLY A 242 0.52 -4.23 -7.70
CA GLY A 242 0.09 -5.46 -8.36
C GLY A 242 1.10 -6.60 -8.27
N GLY A 243 1.77 -6.76 -7.13
CA GLY A 243 2.84 -7.73 -6.95
C GLY A 243 2.39 -9.16 -6.64
N SER A 244 1.10 -9.41 -6.43
CA SER A 244 0.57 -10.76 -6.19
C SER A 244 0.77 -11.64 -7.42
N GLY A 245 1.40 -12.83 -7.24
CA GLY A 245 1.69 -13.74 -8.35
C GLY A 245 3.01 -13.47 -9.10
N SER A 246 3.78 -12.46 -8.72
CA SER A 246 5.13 -12.21 -9.25
C SER A 246 6.13 -13.26 -8.78
N LEU A 247 7.13 -13.57 -9.60
CA LEU A 247 8.22 -14.42 -9.21
C LEU A 247 9.15 -13.70 -8.22
N LEU A 248 9.73 -14.44 -7.29
CA LEU A 248 10.60 -13.86 -6.25
C LEU A 248 11.84 -13.20 -6.84
N GLU A 249 12.37 -13.74 -7.93
CA GLU A 249 13.49 -13.19 -8.68
C GLU A 249 13.14 -11.81 -9.28
N GLU A 250 11.95 -11.65 -9.83
CA GLU A 250 11.46 -10.39 -10.41
C GLU A 250 11.26 -9.33 -9.31
N ILE A 251 10.74 -9.75 -8.15
CA ILE A 251 10.63 -8.86 -6.97
C ILE A 251 12.02 -8.39 -6.53
N HIS A 252 12.98 -9.30 -6.40
CA HIS A 252 14.35 -8.97 -6.00
C HIS A 252 15.05 -8.06 -7.01
N GLU A 253 14.80 -8.27 -8.29
CA GLU A 253 15.33 -7.42 -9.35
C GLU A 253 14.75 -6.01 -9.26
N ALA A 254 13.43 -5.86 -9.12
CA ALA A 254 12.77 -4.56 -8.94
C ALA A 254 13.29 -3.82 -7.70
N VAL A 255 13.45 -4.52 -6.57
CA VAL A 255 14.05 -3.97 -5.34
C VAL A 255 15.49 -3.49 -5.60
N SER A 256 16.27 -4.24 -6.39
CA SER A 256 17.64 -3.84 -6.75
C SER A 256 17.69 -2.52 -7.54
N TYR A 257 16.61 -2.17 -8.23
CA TYR A 257 16.48 -0.94 -9.02
C TYR A 257 15.84 0.23 -8.25
N GLY A 258 15.56 0.06 -6.98
CA GLY A 258 15.11 1.16 -6.11
C GLY A 258 13.65 1.11 -5.70
N VAL A 259 12.98 -0.02 -5.85
CA VAL A 259 11.69 -0.26 -5.19
C VAL A 259 11.92 -0.34 -3.69
N ILE A 260 11.21 0.49 -2.93
CA ILE A 260 11.30 0.59 -1.46
C ILE A 260 9.97 0.32 -0.75
N LYS A 261 8.89 0.22 -1.49
CA LYS A 261 7.53 -0.12 -1.05
C LYS A 261 6.92 -1.08 -2.05
N MET A 262 6.21 -2.10 -1.58
CA MET A 262 5.44 -3.01 -2.42
C MET A 262 4.04 -3.20 -1.86
N ASN A 263 3.02 -2.95 -2.67
CA ASN A 263 1.62 -3.13 -2.28
C ASN A 263 1.24 -4.60 -2.29
N ILE A 264 0.59 -5.06 -1.21
CA ILE A 264 0.11 -6.42 -1.05
C ILE A 264 -1.29 -6.35 -0.45
N ASP A 265 -2.29 -6.73 -1.23
CA ASP A 265 -3.70 -6.77 -0.81
C ASP A 265 -4.31 -8.16 -1.02
N THR A 266 -4.46 -8.61 -2.25
CA THR A 266 -5.18 -9.84 -2.63
C THR A 266 -4.74 -11.07 -1.83
N ASP A 267 -3.44 -11.28 -1.67
CA ASP A 267 -2.90 -12.42 -0.92
C ASP A 267 -3.24 -12.35 0.57
N THR A 268 -3.22 -11.15 1.15
CA THR A 268 -3.54 -10.96 2.57
C THR A 268 -5.03 -11.07 2.84
N GLN A 269 -5.88 -10.62 1.92
CA GLN A 269 -7.33 -10.87 1.96
C GLN A 269 -7.63 -12.37 1.98
N TYR A 270 -7.00 -13.15 1.09
CA TYR A 270 -7.15 -14.60 1.07
C TYR A 270 -6.66 -15.25 2.36
N ALA A 271 -5.49 -14.85 2.85
CA ALA A 271 -4.90 -15.37 4.06
C ALA A 271 -5.74 -15.08 5.33
N PHE A 272 -6.48 -13.97 5.34
CA PHE A 272 -7.46 -13.64 6.38
C PHE A 272 -8.74 -14.48 6.26
N THR A 273 -9.28 -14.61 5.06
CA THR A 273 -10.58 -15.25 4.81
C THR A 273 -10.50 -16.77 4.91
N ARG A 274 -9.41 -17.38 4.44
CA ARG A 274 -9.26 -18.84 4.39
C ARG A 274 -9.45 -19.55 5.74
N PRO A 275 -8.87 -19.07 6.86
CA PRO A 275 -9.11 -19.66 8.18
C PRO A 275 -10.56 -19.51 8.68
N ILE A 276 -11.25 -18.42 8.33
CA ILE A 276 -12.67 -18.23 8.67
C ILE A 276 -13.50 -19.34 8.03
N VAL A 277 -13.30 -19.56 6.73
CA VAL A 277 -13.99 -20.63 5.98
C VAL A 277 -13.71 -22.00 6.62
N GLY A 278 -12.45 -22.28 6.94
CA GLY A 278 -12.07 -23.53 7.61
C GLY A 278 -12.76 -23.72 8.96
N HIS A 279 -12.85 -22.65 9.76
CA HIS A 279 -13.57 -22.65 11.04
C HIS A 279 -15.07 -22.93 10.85
N MET A 280 -15.71 -22.24 9.89
CA MET A 280 -17.15 -22.41 9.63
C MET A 280 -17.49 -23.83 9.17
N PHE A 281 -16.74 -24.40 8.23
CA PHE A 281 -16.95 -25.77 7.78
C PHE A 281 -16.63 -26.82 8.84
N GLY A 282 -15.58 -26.60 9.64
CA GLY A 282 -15.22 -27.51 10.74
C GLY A 282 -16.21 -27.49 11.92
N ASN A 283 -17.05 -26.44 12.02
CA ASN A 283 -18.02 -26.25 13.10
C ASN A 283 -19.44 -26.06 12.56
N TYR A 284 -19.77 -26.67 11.44
CA TYR A 284 -21.03 -26.45 10.72
C TYR A 284 -22.26 -26.53 11.64
N ASP A 285 -22.43 -27.64 12.38
CA ASP A 285 -23.56 -27.86 13.27
C ASP A 285 -23.59 -26.90 14.47
N GLY A 286 -22.41 -26.42 14.88
CA GLY A 286 -22.30 -25.43 15.96
C GLY A 286 -22.65 -24.02 15.56
N VAL A 287 -22.37 -23.67 14.30
CA VAL A 287 -22.57 -22.32 13.73
C VAL A 287 -23.95 -22.19 13.10
N LEU A 288 -24.36 -23.16 12.28
CA LEU A 288 -25.60 -23.14 11.53
C LEU A 288 -26.68 -23.93 12.27
N LYS A 289 -27.62 -23.25 12.89
CA LYS A 289 -28.75 -23.85 13.57
C LYS A 289 -30.05 -23.67 12.81
N VAL A 290 -30.87 -24.71 12.83
CA VAL A 290 -32.15 -24.79 12.14
C VAL A 290 -33.22 -25.18 13.17
N ASP A 291 -34.43 -24.64 13.02
CA ASP A 291 -35.64 -25.09 13.71
C ASP A 291 -35.54 -25.11 15.26
N GLY A 292 -35.07 -24.02 15.87
CA GLY A 292 -35.07 -23.82 17.31
C GLY A 292 -34.00 -24.55 18.10
N GLU A 293 -33.09 -25.25 17.44
CA GLU A 293 -31.93 -25.82 18.10
C GLU A 293 -30.94 -24.73 18.57
N VAL A 294 -30.19 -25.04 19.63
CA VAL A 294 -29.22 -24.12 20.21
C VAL A 294 -27.84 -24.31 19.58
N GLY A 295 -27.26 -23.23 19.03
CA GLY A 295 -25.91 -23.22 18.53
C GLY A 295 -24.81 -23.34 19.59
N ASN A 296 -23.61 -23.65 19.17
CA ASN A 296 -22.45 -23.57 20.03
C ASN A 296 -21.86 -22.16 20.00
N LYS A 297 -22.12 -21.38 21.07
CA LYS A 297 -21.63 -20.00 21.19
C LYS A 297 -20.10 -19.88 20.94
N LYS A 298 -19.33 -20.86 21.40
CA LYS A 298 -17.86 -20.85 21.17
C LYS A 298 -17.49 -20.95 19.69
N ALA A 299 -18.35 -21.57 18.87
CA ALA A 299 -18.11 -21.70 17.44
C ALA A 299 -18.52 -20.45 16.65
N TYR A 300 -19.64 -19.80 17.01
CA TYR A 300 -20.14 -18.63 16.26
C TYR A 300 -19.75 -17.28 16.86
N ASP A 301 -19.09 -17.20 18.02
CA ASP A 301 -18.53 -15.95 18.54
C ASP A 301 -17.46 -15.42 17.55
N PRO A 302 -17.61 -14.19 17.00
CA PRO A 302 -16.64 -13.64 16.05
C PRO A 302 -15.20 -13.71 16.54
N ARG A 303 -14.96 -13.52 17.81
CA ARG A 303 -13.63 -13.63 18.42
C ARG A 303 -12.99 -15.02 18.25
N SER A 304 -13.78 -16.05 18.03
CA SER A 304 -13.27 -17.42 17.85
C SER A 304 -12.62 -17.60 16.47
N TYR A 305 -13.32 -17.23 15.40
CA TYR A 305 -12.82 -17.40 14.04
C TYR A 305 -11.89 -16.25 13.60
N LEU A 306 -12.09 -15.03 14.14
CA LEU A 306 -11.24 -13.90 13.82
C LEU A 306 -9.81 -14.04 14.38
N LYS A 307 -9.60 -14.77 15.49
CA LYS A 307 -8.24 -15.13 15.95
C LYS A 307 -7.47 -15.95 14.93
N ALA A 308 -8.13 -16.92 14.29
CA ALA A 308 -7.48 -17.72 13.25
C ALA A 308 -7.22 -16.91 11.97
N ALA A 309 -8.13 -15.98 11.64
CA ALA A 309 -7.98 -15.07 10.52
C ALA A 309 -6.78 -14.13 10.72
N GLU A 310 -6.68 -13.49 11.90
CA GLU A 310 -5.54 -12.64 12.27
C GLU A 310 -4.22 -13.40 12.14
N GLN A 311 -4.16 -14.63 12.67
CA GLN A 311 -2.96 -15.46 12.60
C GLN A 311 -2.59 -15.81 11.16
N GLY A 312 -3.57 -16.16 10.32
CA GLY A 312 -3.34 -16.51 8.92
C GLY A 312 -2.80 -15.32 8.12
N MET A 313 -3.40 -14.14 8.30
CA MET A 313 -2.94 -12.93 7.64
C MET A 313 -1.56 -12.49 8.15
N ALA A 314 -1.32 -12.52 9.47
CA ALA A 314 -0.02 -12.18 10.04
C ALA A 314 1.10 -13.06 9.49
N ALA A 315 0.88 -14.38 9.38
CA ALA A 315 1.86 -15.30 8.80
C ALA A 315 2.19 -14.95 7.33
N ARG A 316 1.17 -14.58 6.52
CA ARG A 316 1.41 -14.16 5.13
C ARG A 316 2.18 -12.84 5.05
N ILE A 317 1.93 -11.91 5.98
CA ILE A 317 2.65 -10.63 6.07
C ILE A 317 4.12 -10.87 6.47
N ALA A 318 4.38 -11.73 7.44
CA ALA A 318 5.75 -12.11 7.81
C ALA A 318 6.51 -12.70 6.61
N GLN A 319 5.85 -13.57 5.82
CA GLN A 319 6.43 -14.07 4.57
C GLN A 319 6.69 -12.95 3.55
N ALA A 320 5.82 -11.94 3.46
CA ALA A 320 6.05 -10.79 2.59
C ALA A 320 7.29 -10.00 3.02
N CYS A 321 7.49 -9.81 4.32
CA CYS A 321 8.71 -9.18 4.85
C CYS A 321 9.98 -9.96 4.47
N GLU A 322 9.93 -11.29 4.49
CA GLU A 322 11.04 -12.15 4.03
C GLU A 322 11.31 -11.96 2.53
N HIS A 323 10.26 -12.02 1.70
CA HIS A 323 10.36 -11.84 0.25
C HIS A 323 10.94 -10.48 -0.12
N LEU A 324 10.61 -9.43 0.63
CA LEU A 324 11.09 -8.06 0.43
C LEU A 324 12.40 -7.75 1.16
N LYS A 325 12.99 -8.73 1.84
CA LYS A 325 14.25 -8.61 2.59
C LYS A 325 14.19 -7.60 3.74
N SER A 326 12.99 -7.31 4.27
CA SER A 326 12.81 -6.40 5.41
C SER A 326 12.81 -7.10 6.77
N SER A 327 12.66 -8.43 6.82
CA SER A 327 12.71 -9.21 8.06
C SER A 327 14.02 -9.00 8.83
N GLY A 328 13.91 -8.84 10.15
CA GLY A 328 15.05 -8.57 11.03
C GLY A 328 15.62 -7.15 10.87
N ARG A 329 14.89 -6.24 10.23
CA ARG A 329 15.38 -4.90 9.89
C ARG A 329 14.52 -3.78 10.48
N MET A 330 13.80 -4.03 11.56
CA MET A 330 13.10 -2.98 12.28
C MET A 330 14.07 -1.90 12.76
N ILE A 331 13.64 -0.66 12.83
CA ILE A 331 14.38 0.43 13.44
C ILE A 331 14.26 0.24 14.95
N ALA A 332 15.37 0.00 15.63
CA ALA A 332 15.37 -0.07 17.07
C ALA A 332 14.80 1.22 17.65
N GLY A 333 13.81 1.09 18.56
CA GLY A 333 13.22 2.21 19.27
C GLY A 333 14.17 2.84 20.28
#